data_f09b429954696a676d9b967765173a5f
#
_entry.id   f09b429954696a676d9b967765173a5f
#
_cell.length_a   1.000
_cell.length_b   1.000
_cell.length_c   1.000
_cell.angle_alpha   90.00
_cell.angle_beta   90.00
_cell.angle_gamma   90.00
#
_symmetry.space_group_name_H-M   'P 1'
#
loop_
_entity.id
_entity.type
_entity.pdbx_description
1 polymer ?
#
loop_
_entity_poly.entity_id
_entity_poly.type
_entity_poly.pdbx_seq_one_letter_code
_entity_poly.pdbx_strand_id
1 'polypeptide(L)'
;MLLSVLSPAKWWSDAVDVSLNRAPDKRSQWESMLEDVPVGQRPGADYLVRYLPDSDLHYFQPKDLAENIRLAYEVKATVPWGKHLPDGIFFDAVLPHANVTEARDPWRKEFMDRYLPAVRGLKSPGEAALYLNKTLFKDYKVSYNTRRLRTDQSPRQTIEQGMATCTGLSIMLVDACRAVGVPARLAGIASWPGRGGNHTWVEIWDKEWHFVGAAEPDDKGLNHAWFVGDAATAI
;
A
#
# COMPACT_ATOMS: atom_id res chain seq x y z
N MET A 1 -20.99 -46.20 -0.40
CA MET A 1 -20.21 -45.59 -1.48
C MET A 1 -19.74 -44.23 -0.99
N LEU A 2 -18.55 -44.15 -0.42
CA LEU A 2 -17.96 -42.89 0.06
C LEU A 2 -17.46 -42.13 -1.19
N LEU A 3 -18.12 -41.03 -1.53
CA LEU A 3 -17.60 -40.06 -2.47
C LEU A 3 -16.33 -39.43 -1.85
N SER A 4 -15.19 -39.84 -2.31
CA SER A 4 -13.93 -39.19 -2.06
C SER A 4 -14.05 -37.78 -2.69
N VAL A 5 -14.29 -36.75 -1.85
CA VAL A 5 -14.14 -35.37 -2.26
C VAL A 5 -12.66 -35.19 -2.48
N LEU A 6 -12.23 -35.20 -3.75
CA LEU A 6 -10.86 -34.81 -4.12
C LEU A 6 -10.71 -33.36 -3.68
N SER A 7 -9.85 -33.11 -2.70
CA SER A 7 -9.42 -31.74 -2.39
C SER A 7 -8.93 -31.09 -3.68
N PRO A 8 -9.32 -29.84 -3.96
CA PRO A 8 -8.84 -29.14 -5.15
C PRO A 8 -7.30 -29.15 -5.13
N ALA A 9 -6.70 -29.43 -6.27
CA ALA A 9 -5.26 -29.44 -6.39
C ALA A 9 -4.70 -28.07 -5.97
N LYS A 10 -3.77 -28.07 -5.03
CA LYS A 10 -3.03 -26.89 -4.59
C LYS A 10 -2.48 -26.12 -5.79
N TRP A 11 -2.79 -24.83 -5.89
CA TRP A 11 -2.34 -23.99 -6.99
C TRP A 11 -1.20 -23.02 -6.62
N TRP A 12 -0.96 -22.77 -5.32
CA TRP A 12 0.08 -21.86 -4.82
C TRP A 12 1.45 -22.54 -4.74
N SER A 13 2.50 -21.71 -4.69
CA SER A 13 3.89 -22.15 -4.68
C SER A 13 4.33 -22.76 -3.33
N ASP A 14 5.40 -23.55 -3.36
CA ASP A 14 6.03 -24.09 -2.14
C ASP A 14 6.55 -22.98 -1.21
N ALA A 15 6.89 -21.81 -1.75
CA ALA A 15 7.27 -20.64 -0.95
C ALA A 15 6.12 -20.13 -0.06
N VAL A 16 4.87 -20.25 -0.51
CA VAL A 16 3.68 -19.98 0.31
C VAL A 16 3.60 -20.98 1.47
N ASP A 17 3.82 -22.29 1.22
CA ASP A 17 3.83 -23.27 2.31
C ASP A 17 4.91 -22.99 3.35
N VAL A 18 6.11 -22.58 2.91
CA VAL A 18 7.17 -22.15 3.83
C VAL A 18 6.68 -21.00 4.73
N SER A 19 5.97 -20.03 4.16
CA SER A 19 5.37 -18.94 4.95
C SER A 19 4.31 -19.44 5.90
N LEU A 20 3.37 -20.26 5.45
CA LEU A 20 2.28 -20.78 6.27
C LEU A 20 2.77 -21.69 7.41
N ASN A 21 3.90 -22.38 7.25
CA ASN A 21 4.53 -23.18 8.30
C ASN A 21 5.01 -22.33 9.49
N ARG A 22 5.15 -21.01 9.34
CA ARG A 22 5.50 -20.08 10.43
C ARG A 22 4.30 -19.78 11.35
N ALA A 23 3.06 -20.07 10.89
CA ALA A 23 1.83 -19.89 11.65
C ALA A 23 0.92 -21.14 11.53
N PRO A 24 1.33 -22.31 12.07
CA PRO A 24 0.64 -23.58 11.85
C PRO A 24 -0.78 -23.60 12.42
N ASP A 25 -1.05 -22.85 13.47
CA ASP A 25 -2.37 -22.67 14.09
C ASP A 25 -3.36 -21.88 13.22
N LYS A 26 -2.85 -21.10 12.26
CA LYS A 26 -3.64 -20.31 11.30
C LYS A 26 -3.64 -20.89 9.88
N ARG A 27 -2.83 -21.92 9.64
CA ARG A 27 -2.59 -22.46 8.30
C ARG A 27 -3.87 -22.80 7.56
N SER A 28 -4.80 -23.49 8.18
CA SER A 28 -6.06 -23.89 7.54
C SER A 28 -6.93 -22.68 7.10
N GLN A 29 -6.88 -21.58 7.85
CA GLN A 29 -7.60 -20.36 7.49
C GLN A 29 -7.00 -19.68 6.25
N TRP A 30 -5.66 -19.65 6.16
CA TRP A 30 -4.94 -19.13 4.99
C TRP A 30 -5.15 -20.02 3.76
N GLU A 31 -5.09 -21.35 3.90
CA GLU A 31 -5.35 -22.30 2.82
C GLU A 31 -6.78 -22.14 2.28
N SER A 32 -7.78 -22.04 3.15
CA SER A 32 -9.17 -21.80 2.74
C SER A 32 -9.32 -20.49 1.95
N MET A 33 -8.68 -19.41 2.40
CA MET A 33 -8.68 -18.15 1.65
C MET A 33 -8.05 -18.32 0.27
N LEU A 34 -6.91 -19.03 0.18
CA LEU A 34 -6.20 -19.25 -1.09
C LEU A 34 -7.03 -20.09 -2.06
N GLU A 35 -7.75 -21.11 -1.59
CA GLU A 35 -8.64 -21.95 -2.41
C GLU A 35 -9.72 -21.12 -3.10
N ASP A 36 -10.24 -20.10 -2.44
CA ASP A 36 -11.29 -19.22 -2.93
C ASP A 36 -10.78 -18.12 -3.89
N VAL A 37 -9.46 -17.93 -4.03
CA VAL A 37 -8.89 -16.88 -4.90
C VAL A 37 -9.18 -17.16 -6.37
N PRO A 38 -9.82 -16.21 -7.10
CA PRO A 38 -10.05 -16.32 -8.53
C PRO A 38 -8.74 -16.52 -9.32
N VAL A 39 -8.76 -17.35 -10.37
CA VAL A 39 -7.58 -17.72 -11.17
C VAL A 39 -6.75 -16.50 -11.58
N GLY A 40 -7.39 -15.42 -12.05
CA GLY A 40 -6.71 -14.20 -12.48
C GLY A 40 -6.03 -13.40 -11.36
N GLN A 41 -6.32 -13.71 -10.09
CA GLN A 41 -5.75 -13.04 -8.91
C GLN A 41 -4.71 -13.90 -8.17
N ARG A 42 -4.58 -15.18 -8.55
CA ARG A 42 -3.67 -16.13 -7.92
C ARG A 42 -2.20 -15.69 -7.87
N PRO A 43 -1.63 -15.10 -8.92
CA PRO A 43 -0.23 -14.63 -8.85
C PRO A 43 -0.01 -13.57 -7.77
N GLY A 44 -0.96 -12.65 -7.59
CA GLY A 44 -0.89 -11.63 -6.54
C GLY A 44 -1.10 -12.20 -5.15
N ALA A 45 -2.01 -13.17 -4.99
CA ALA A 45 -2.23 -13.85 -3.71
C ALA A 45 -0.99 -14.66 -3.28
N ASP A 46 -0.40 -15.43 -4.20
CA ASP A 46 0.86 -16.15 -3.97
C ASP A 46 1.96 -15.17 -3.53
N TYR A 47 2.12 -14.06 -4.26
CA TYR A 47 3.10 -13.03 -3.94
C TYR A 47 2.92 -12.48 -2.53
N LEU A 48 1.71 -12.05 -2.16
CA LEU A 48 1.47 -11.45 -0.84
C LEU A 48 1.69 -12.46 0.30
N VAL A 49 1.10 -13.66 0.22
CA VAL A 49 1.21 -14.66 1.29
C VAL A 49 2.64 -15.12 1.49
N ARG A 50 3.41 -15.24 0.41
CA ARG A 50 4.84 -15.56 0.47
C ARG A 50 5.64 -14.57 1.32
N TYR A 51 5.31 -13.29 1.25
CA TYR A 51 6.05 -12.22 1.90
C TYR A 51 5.36 -11.64 3.15
N LEU A 52 4.28 -12.27 3.63
CA LEU A 52 3.67 -11.83 4.89
C LEU A 52 4.67 -11.92 6.06
N PRO A 53 4.77 -10.87 6.87
CA PRO A 53 5.51 -10.94 8.13
C PRO A 53 4.81 -11.87 9.12
N ASP A 54 5.54 -12.38 10.11
CA ASP A 54 5.01 -13.30 11.13
C ASP A 54 3.80 -12.69 11.87
N SER A 55 3.87 -11.40 12.20
CA SER A 55 2.76 -10.70 12.83
C SER A 55 1.47 -10.79 12.00
N ASP A 56 1.58 -10.63 10.68
CA ASP A 56 0.40 -10.68 9.82
C ASP A 56 -0.12 -12.10 9.64
N LEU A 57 0.78 -13.09 9.53
CA LEU A 57 0.38 -14.50 9.49
C LEU A 57 -0.44 -14.93 10.72
N HIS A 58 -0.11 -14.41 11.91
CA HIS A 58 -0.78 -14.75 13.16
C HIS A 58 -2.02 -13.90 13.45
N TYR A 59 -1.99 -12.60 13.14
CA TYR A 59 -2.99 -11.64 13.66
C TYR A 59 -3.84 -10.98 12.58
N PHE A 60 -3.37 -10.91 11.33
CA PHE A 60 -4.18 -10.35 10.23
C PHE A 60 -5.23 -11.38 9.76
N GLN A 61 -6.39 -10.90 9.32
CA GLN A 61 -7.46 -11.82 8.92
C GLN A 61 -7.31 -12.17 7.43
N PRO A 62 -7.28 -13.46 7.06
CA PRO A 62 -7.19 -13.89 5.67
C PRO A 62 -8.25 -13.27 4.76
N LYS A 63 -9.49 -13.10 5.26
CA LYS A 63 -10.58 -12.44 4.53
C LYS A 63 -10.27 -10.99 4.15
N ASP A 64 -9.55 -10.26 5.02
CA ASP A 64 -9.20 -8.87 4.77
C ASP A 64 -8.08 -8.77 3.73
N LEU A 65 -7.16 -9.77 3.70
CA LEU A 65 -6.18 -9.89 2.61
C LEU A 65 -6.88 -10.23 1.28
N ALA A 66 -7.84 -11.15 1.29
CA ALA A 66 -8.61 -11.49 0.08
C ALA A 66 -9.34 -10.26 -0.48
N GLU A 67 -9.96 -9.46 0.37
CA GLU A 67 -10.63 -8.22 -0.05
C GLU A 67 -9.62 -7.19 -0.58
N ASN A 68 -8.46 -7.04 0.07
CA ASN A 68 -7.38 -6.19 -0.43
C ASN A 68 -6.92 -6.60 -1.84
N ILE A 69 -6.73 -7.91 -2.07
CA ILE A 69 -6.35 -8.46 -3.38
C ILE A 69 -7.43 -8.15 -4.40
N ARG A 70 -8.68 -8.47 -4.11
CA ARG A 70 -9.81 -8.24 -4.99
C ARG A 70 -9.90 -6.79 -5.44
N LEU A 71 -9.85 -5.84 -4.49
CA LEU A 71 -9.92 -4.40 -4.78
C LEU A 71 -8.70 -3.90 -5.57
N ALA A 72 -7.50 -4.43 -5.31
CA ALA A 72 -6.30 -4.06 -6.06
C ALA A 72 -6.40 -4.48 -7.54
N TYR A 73 -6.93 -5.67 -7.83
CA TYR A 73 -7.15 -6.13 -9.20
C TYR A 73 -8.31 -5.38 -9.87
N GLU A 74 -9.36 -5.05 -9.14
CA GLU A 74 -10.47 -4.24 -9.63
C GLU A 74 -10.01 -2.87 -10.09
N VAL A 75 -9.23 -2.17 -9.26
CA VAL A 75 -8.71 -0.84 -9.61
C VAL A 75 -7.71 -0.91 -10.76
N LYS A 76 -6.83 -1.95 -10.82
CA LYS A 76 -5.93 -2.18 -11.97
C LYS A 76 -6.72 -2.29 -13.28
N ALA A 77 -7.87 -2.94 -13.26
CA ALA A 77 -8.71 -3.08 -14.45
C ALA A 77 -9.47 -1.79 -14.82
N THR A 78 -9.65 -0.88 -13.86
CA THR A 78 -10.48 0.33 -14.02
C THR A 78 -9.70 1.53 -14.54
N VAL A 79 -8.45 1.73 -14.08
CA VAL A 79 -7.68 2.93 -14.41
C VAL A 79 -6.98 2.82 -15.77
N PRO A 80 -6.82 3.94 -16.51
CA PRO A 80 -6.25 3.92 -17.87
C PRO A 80 -4.84 3.32 -17.94
N TRP A 81 -4.01 3.57 -16.95
CA TRP A 81 -2.63 3.06 -16.88
C TRP A 81 -2.52 1.59 -16.43
N GLY A 82 -3.58 1.03 -15.83
CA GLY A 82 -3.53 -0.29 -15.20
C GLY A 82 -3.16 -1.43 -16.13
N LYS A 83 -3.60 -1.37 -17.41
CA LYS A 83 -3.28 -2.38 -18.43
C LYS A 83 -1.81 -2.40 -18.84
N HIS A 84 -1.11 -1.29 -18.66
CA HIS A 84 0.29 -1.12 -19.06
C HIS A 84 1.25 -1.20 -17.87
N LEU A 85 0.69 -1.40 -16.66
CA LEU A 85 1.49 -1.49 -15.45
C LEU A 85 2.24 -2.83 -15.42
N PRO A 86 3.59 -2.83 -15.32
CA PRO A 86 4.37 -4.07 -15.17
C PRO A 86 3.92 -4.84 -13.93
N ASP A 87 3.83 -6.16 -14.02
CA ASP A 87 3.34 -6.99 -12.91
C ASP A 87 4.21 -6.84 -11.65
N GLY A 88 5.54 -6.73 -11.77
CA GLY A 88 6.42 -6.46 -10.64
C GLY A 88 6.08 -5.15 -9.92
N ILE A 89 5.83 -4.08 -10.66
CA ILE A 89 5.40 -2.79 -10.10
C ILE A 89 4.02 -2.91 -9.45
N PHE A 90 3.10 -3.64 -10.06
CA PHE A 90 1.78 -3.88 -9.46
C PHE A 90 1.90 -4.64 -8.14
N PHE A 91 2.69 -5.71 -8.10
CA PHE A 91 2.86 -6.53 -6.91
C PHE A 91 3.59 -5.79 -5.78
N ASP A 92 4.60 -4.99 -6.12
CA ASP A 92 5.40 -4.28 -5.12
C ASP A 92 4.76 -2.98 -4.62
N ALA A 93 3.99 -2.29 -5.47
CA ALA A 93 3.63 -0.89 -5.21
C ALA A 93 2.13 -0.56 -5.30
N VAL A 94 1.27 -1.49 -5.73
CA VAL A 94 -0.20 -1.32 -5.71
C VAL A 94 -0.86 -2.36 -4.81
N LEU A 95 -0.47 -3.62 -4.95
CA LEU A 95 -1.09 -4.76 -4.29
C LEU A 95 -0.90 -4.80 -2.76
N PRO A 96 0.23 -4.36 -2.15
CA PRO A 96 0.45 -4.52 -0.71
C PRO A 96 -0.62 -3.83 0.13
N HIS A 97 -0.98 -4.51 1.24
CA HIS A 97 -1.99 -4.07 2.20
C HIS A 97 -1.43 -3.18 3.31
N ALA A 98 -0.11 -3.06 3.38
CA ALA A 98 0.62 -2.31 4.38
C ALA A 98 1.95 -1.77 3.84
N ASN A 99 2.63 -0.94 4.62
CA ASN A 99 3.89 -0.31 4.26
C ASN A 99 5.05 -0.77 5.15
N VAL A 100 4.91 -0.61 6.47
CA VAL A 100 5.93 -0.95 7.47
C VAL A 100 5.29 -1.68 8.67
N THR A 101 5.26 -1.08 9.83
CA THR A 101 4.77 -1.67 11.08
C THR A 101 3.50 -0.99 11.62
N GLU A 102 2.82 -0.21 10.79
CA GLU A 102 1.54 0.42 11.12
C GLU A 102 0.44 -0.60 11.41
N ALA A 103 -0.58 -0.21 12.14
CA ALA A 103 -1.77 -1.04 12.37
C ALA A 103 -2.43 -1.41 11.02
N ARG A 104 -2.92 -2.64 10.92
CA ARG A 104 -3.54 -3.16 9.69
C ARG A 104 -4.99 -2.72 9.60
N ASP A 105 -5.24 -1.63 8.87
CA ASP A 105 -6.56 -1.06 8.63
C ASP A 105 -7.14 -1.49 7.28
N PRO A 106 -8.45 -1.64 7.15
CA PRO A 106 -9.10 -1.91 5.87
C PRO A 106 -9.30 -0.61 5.05
N TRP A 107 -8.25 0.18 4.88
CA TRP A 107 -8.26 1.51 4.26
C TRP A 107 -8.63 1.51 2.76
N ARG A 108 -8.32 0.41 2.04
CA ARG A 108 -8.37 0.39 0.56
C ARG A 108 -9.77 0.71 0.01
N LYS A 109 -10.80 0.09 0.55
CA LYS A 109 -12.16 0.32 0.05
C LYS A 109 -12.64 1.75 0.27
N GLU A 110 -12.41 2.30 1.44
CA GLU A 110 -12.81 3.67 1.78
C GLU A 110 -12.14 4.69 0.85
N PHE A 111 -10.82 4.59 0.66
CA PHE A 111 -10.09 5.50 -0.22
C PHE A 111 -10.45 5.29 -1.70
N MET A 112 -10.66 4.04 -2.11
CA MET A 112 -11.12 3.72 -3.47
C MET A 112 -12.49 4.36 -3.76
N ASP A 113 -13.48 4.13 -2.91
CA ASP A 113 -14.84 4.66 -3.08
C ASP A 113 -14.83 6.19 -3.13
N ARG A 114 -14.00 6.83 -2.32
CA ARG A 114 -13.93 8.29 -2.22
C ARG A 114 -13.21 8.94 -3.38
N TYR A 115 -12.07 8.39 -3.81
CA TYR A 115 -11.17 9.08 -4.74
C TYR A 115 -11.15 8.53 -6.16
N LEU A 116 -11.46 7.25 -6.37
CA LEU A 116 -11.46 6.67 -7.72
C LEU A 116 -12.38 7.42 -8.70
N PRO A 117 -13.60 7.88 -8.33
CA PRO A 117 -14.43 8.64 -9.24
C PRO A 117 -13.76 9.91 -9.81
N ALA A 118 -12.95 10.59 -8.99
CA ALA A 118 -12.24 11.81 -9.39
C ALA A 118 -10.99 11.53 -10.24
N VAL A 119 -10.29 10.42 -9.98
CA VAL A 119 -8.97 10.17 -10.63
C VAL A 119 -9.03 9.22 -11.82
N ARG A 120 -10.06 8.38 -11.97
CA ARG A 120 -10.16 7.39 -13.04
C ARG A 120 -10.15 7.97 -14.46
N GLY A 121 -10.43 9.27 -14.60
CA GLY A 121 -10.39 10.00 -15.88
C GLY A 121 -9.07 10.74 -16.13
N LEU A 122 -8.14 10.71 -15.20
CA LEU A 122 -6.83 11.34 -15.35
C LEU A 122 -5.93 10.51 -16.26
N LYS A 123 -4.89 11.15 -16.81
CA LYS A 123 -4.07 10.54 -17.87
C LYS A 123 -2.97 9.65 -17.34
N SER A 124 -2.49 9.90 -16.11
CA SER A 124 -1.33 9.21 -15.57
C SER A 124 -1.38 8.99 -14.05
N PRO A 125 -0.59 8.04 -13.53
CA PRO A 125 -0.39 7.87 -12.08
C PRO A 125 0.08 9.14 -11.38
N GLY A 126 0.98 9.90 -12.03
CA GLY A 126 1.51 11.14 -11.47
C GLY A 126 0.44 12.21 -11.28
N GLU A 127 -0.44 12.41 -12.28
CA GLU A 127 -1.58 13.35 -12.15
C GLU A 127 -2.50 12.93 -10.99
N ALA A 128 -2.77 11.64 -10.85
CA ALA A 128 -3.62 11.12 -9.77
C ALA A 128 -2.97 11.30 -8.39
N ALA A 129 -1.67 11.04 -8.26
CA ALA A 129 -0.93 11.25 -7.02
C ALA A 129 -0.90 12.71 -6.58
N LEU A 130 -0.67 13.64 -7.51
CA LEU A 130 -0.72 15.08 -7.23
C LEU A 130 -2.10 15.54 -6.79
N TYR A 131 -3.16 15.03 -7.44
CA TYR A 131 -4.53 15.29 -7.02
C TYR A 131 -4.77 14.80 -5.57
N LEU A 132 -4.39 13.57 -5.26
CA LEU A 132 -4.53 13.01 -3.92
C LEU A 132 -3.75 13.83 -2.88
N ASN A 133 -2.49 14.15 -3.13
CA ASN A 133 -1.67 14.94 -2.21
C ASN A 133 -2.26 16.32 -1.93
N LYS A 134 -2.96 16.91 -2.89
CA LYS A 134 -3.63 18.22 -2.74
C LYS A 134 -4.94 18.15 -1.95
N THR A 135 -5.66 17.01 -2.01
CA THR A 135 -7.03 16.90 -1.49
C THR A 135 -7.13 16.05 -0.22
N LEU A 136 -6.44 14.91 -0.15
CA LEU A 136 -6.56 13.89 0.90
C LEU A 136 -6.51 14.47 2.32
N PHE A 137 -5.46 15.20 2.64
CA PHE A 137 -5.23 15.72 4.00
C PHE A 137 -6.24 16.80 4.40
N LYS A 138 -6.71 17.60 3.45
CA LYS A 138 -7.77 18.60 3.67
C LYS A 138 -9.11 17.92 3.94
N ASP A 139 -9.43 16.91 3.16
CA ASP A 139 -10.69 16.17 3.25
C ASP A 139 -10.86 15.46 4.59
N TYR A 140 -9.76 14.91 5.13
CA TYR A 140 -9.74 14.26 6.44
C TYR A 140 -9.31 15.19 7.59
N LYS A 141 -9.03 16.48 7.31
CA LYS A 141 -8.57 17.47 8.30
C LYS A 141 -7.31 17.03 9.05
N VAL A 142 -6.39 16.40 8.33
CA VAL A 142 -5.11 15.93 8.86
C VAL A 142 -4.02 16.96 8.60
N SER A 143 -3.17 17.20 9.60
CA SER A 143 -2.02 18.11 9.48
C SER A 143 -0.75 17.52 10.09
N TYR A 144 0.41 18.06 9.71
CA TYR A 144 1.67 17.70 10.33
C TYR A 144 1.72 18.14 11.79
N ASN A 145 2.03 17.22 12.71
CA ASN A 145 2.24 17.55 14.11
C ASN A 145 3.06 16.47 14.82
N THR A 146 4.06 16.89 15.60
CA THR A 146 4.93 16.00 16.37
C THR A 146 4.29 15.43 17.62
N ARG A 147 3.12 15.93 18.05
CA ARG A 147 2.36 15.40 19.21
C ARG A 147 1.56 14.13 18.90
N ARG A 148 1.79 13.53 17.73
CA ARG A 148 1.21 12.24 17.32
C ARG A 148 1.52 11.11 18.31
N LEU A 149 0.71 10.07 18.37
CA LEU A 149 0.90 8.93 19.29
C LEU A 149 2.10 8.04 18.91
N ARG A 150 2.27 7.79 17.60
CA ARG A 150 3.39 6.98 17.09
C ARG A 150 3.83 7.49 15.72
N THR A 151 5.03 7.12 15.31
CA THR A 151 5.62 7.59 14.05
C THR A 151 4.89 7.01 12.84
N ASP A 152 4.69 5.70 12.84
CA ASP A 152 4.09 4.90 11.78
C ASP A 152 2.59 4.67 12.02
N GLN A 153 1.85 5.77 12.19
CA GLN A 153 0.38 5.70 12.30
C GLN A 153 -0.24 5.14 11.02
N SER A 154 -1.20 4.23 11.20
CA SER A 154 -2.08 3.81 10.11
C SER A 154 -2.99 4.94 9.63
N PRO A 155 -3.64 4.82 8.44
CA PRO A 155 -4.61 5.79 7.97
C PRO A 155 -5.70 6.11 9.00
N ARG A 156 -6.29 5.08 9.62
CA ARG A 156 -7.31 5.27 10.67
C ARG A 156 -6.78 6.07 11.85
N GLN A 157 -5.62 5.69 12.39
CA GLN A 157 -5.00 6.40 13.52
C GLN A 157 -4.69 7.85 13.17
N THR A 158 -4.23 8.10 11.94
CA THR A 158 -3.93 9.44 11.43
C THR A 158 -5.20 10.30 11.32
N ILE A 159 -6.29 9.73 10.81
CA ILE A 159 -7.58 10.40 10.68
C ILE A 159 -8.19 10.68 12.05
N GLU A 160 -8.24 9.68 12.93
CA GLU A 160 -8.80 9.83 14.29
C GLU A 160 -8.10 10.91 15.12
N GLN A 161 -6.77 11.05 14.96
CA GLN A 161 -6.01 12.08 15.66
C GLN A 161 -5.99 13.43 14.94
N GLY A 162 -6.37 13.51 13.67
CA GLY A 162 -6.25 14.70 12.84
C GLY A 162 -4.80 15.14 12.59
N MET A 163 -3.84 14.28 12.91
CA MET A 163 -2.42 14.63 12.82
C MET A 163 -1.50 13.41 12.64
N ALA A 164 -0.36 13.63 11.97
CA ALA A 164 0.76 12.69 11.92
C ALA A 164 2.08 13.44 11.65
N THR A 165 3.21 12.76 11.73
CA THR A 165 4.49 13.25 11.18
C THR A 165 4.71 12.69 9.78
N CYS A 166 5.85 13.01 9.17
CA CYS A 166 6.15 12.64 7.77
C CYS A 166 5.87 11.16 7.45
N THR A 167 6.20 10.23 8.35
CA THR A 167 5.96 8.79 8.12
C THR A 167 4.46 8.48 8.05
N GLY A 168 3.66 8.89 9.05
CA GLY A 168 2.22 8.61 9.04
C GLY A 168 1.48 9.33 7.89
N LEU A 169 1.87 10.55 7.54
CA LEU A 169 1.35 11.25 6.36
C LEU A 169 1.70 10.50 5.07
N SER A 170 2.95 10.02 4.96
CA SER A 170 3.38 9.25 3.79
C SER A 170 2.68 7.91 3.67
N ILE A 171 2.47 7.17 4.78
CA ILE A 171 1.67 5.94 4.81
C ILE A 171 0.26 6.22 4.26
N MET A 172 -0.41 7.25 4.78
CA MET A 172 -1.77 7.61 4.35
C MET A 172 -1.83 7.96 2.85
N LEU A 173 -0.84 8.68 2.32
CA LEU A 173 -0.77 9.01 0.89
C LEU A 173 -0.47 7.79 0.02
N VAL A 174 0.47 6.92 0.43
CA VAL A 174 0.75 5.66 -0.28
C VAL A 174 -0.50 4.79 -0.36
N ASP A 175 -1.22 4.64 0.74
CA ASP A 175 -2.42 3.81 0.81
C ASP A 175 -3.55 4.39 -0.06
N ALA A 176 -3.74 5.72 -0.06
CA ALA A 176 -4.69 6.38 -0.96
C ALA A 176 -4.29 6.22 -2.45
N CYS A 177 -3.00 6.34 -2.76
CA CYS A 177 -2.47 6.07 -4.11
C CYS A 177 -2.76 4.63 -4.55
N ARG A 178 -2.40 3.65 -3.72
CA ARG A 178 -2.65 2.22 -3.99
C ARG A 178 -4.13 1.91 -4.16
N ALA A 179 -4.99 2.56 -3.38
CA ALA A 179 -6.44 2.38 -3.46
C ALA A 179 -7.02 2.80 -4.81
N VAL A 180 -6.42 3.76 -5.49
CA VAL A 180 -6.83 4.22 -6.82
C VAL A 180 -5.93 3.71 -7.96
N GLY A 181 -5.12 2.67 -7.68
CA GLY A 181 -4.28 2.02 -8.69
C GLY A 181 -3.02 2.80 -9.10
N VAL A 182 -2.61 3.76 -8.30
CA VAL A 182 -1.33 4.48 -8.46
C VAL A 182 -0.25 3.69 -7.72
N PRO A 183 0.82 3.21 -8.40
CA PRO A 183 1.90 2.54 -7.71
C PRO A 183 2.67 3.51 -6.85
N ALA A 184 2.75 3.21 -5.56
CA ALA A 184 3.40 4.07 -4.58
C ALA A 184 4.12 3.28 -3.49
N ARG A 185 5.22 3.84 -2.99
CA ARG A 185 6.00 3.27 -1.90
C ARG A 185 6.56 4.36 -0.98
N LEU A 186 6.92 3.97 0.23
CA LEU A 186 7.67 4.83 1.13
C LEU A 186 9.14 4.90 0.72
N ALA A 187 9.71 6.08 0.82
CA ALA A 187 11.14 6.32 0.78
C ALA A 187 11.51 7.27 1.91
N GLY A 188 12.78 7.27 2.32
CA GLY A 188 13.20 8.15 3.41
C GLY A 188 14.67 8.02 3.75
N ILE A 189 15.10 8.86 4.66
CA ILE A 189 16.43 8.85 5.25
C ILE A 189 16.33 8.67 6.76
N ALA A 190 17.21 7.86 7.30
CA ALA A 190 17.24 7.57 8.75
C ALA A 190 17.83 8.72 9.58
N SER A 191 18.73 9.50 8.98
CA SER A 191 19.37 10.64 9.64
C SER A 191 19.79 11.70 8.64
N TRP A 192 19.53 12.98 8.95
CA TRP A 192 20.01 14.09 8.18
C TRP A 192 21.53 14.28 8.30
N PRO A 193 22.24 14.61 7.21
CA PRO A 193 23.68 14.95 7.28
C PRO A 193 23.90 16.11 8.24
N GLY A 194 24.82 15.96 9.19
CA GLY A 194 25.26 17.02 10.10
C GLY A 194 24.20 17.56 11.08
N ARG A 195 23.01 16.99 11.13
CA ARG A 195 21.94 17.37 12.08
C ARG A 195 21.12 16.13 12.49
N GLY A 196 20.43 16.21 13.60
CA GLY A 196 19.49 15.14 14.03
C GLY A 196 18.20 15.11 13.22
N GLY A 197 17.47 13.99 13.36
CA GLY A 197 16.17 13.80 12.73
C GLY A 197 16.25 13.01 11.42
N ASN A 198 15.09 12.63 10.92
CA ASN A 198 14.88 11.82 9.73
C ASN A 198 13.77 12.44 8.85
N HIS A 199 13.54 11.86 7.70
CA HIS A 199 12.41 12.23 6.86
C HIS A 199 11.90 11.02 6.08
N THR A 200 10.59 11.02 5.82
CA THR A 200 9.89 10.02 5.00
C THR A 200 9.06 10.76 3.96
N TRP A 201 9.12 10.31 2.72
CA TRP A 201 8.32 10.81 1.60
C TRP A 201 7.71 9.67 0.81
N VAL A 202 7.02 9.98 -0.27
CA VAL A 202 6.38 9.01 -1.16
C VAL A 202 7.06 9.00 -2.51
N GLU A 203 7.33 7.80 -3.03
CA GLU A 203 7.71 7.60 -4.41
C GLU A 203 6.55 7.03 -5.22
N ILE A 204 6.34 7.57 -6.41
CA ILE A 204 5.26 7.27 -7.35
C ILE A 204 5.85 6.71 -8.63
N TRP A 205 5.32 5.59 -9.14
CA TRP A 205 5.70 5.07 -10.44
C TRP A 205 4.79 5.64 -11.55
N ASP A 206 5.41 6.41 -12.44
CA ASP A 206 4.82 6.86 -13.71
C ASP A 206 5.86 6.72 -14.82
N LYS A 207 6.01 5.53 -15.36
CA LYS A 207 7.08 5.05 -16.26
C LYS A 207 8.45 4.93 -15.61
N GLU A 208 8.75 5.74 -14.65
CA GLU A 208 9.91 5.74 -13.75
C GLU A 208 9.47 6.18 -12.35
N TRP A 209 10.37 6.10 -11.36
CA TRP A 209 10.08 6.56 -10.01
C TRP A 209 10.25 8.07 -9.89
N HIS A 210 9.21 8.71 -9.35
CA HIS A 210 9.15 10.13 -9.01
C HIS A 210 8.88 10.26 -7.51
N PHE A 211 9.24 11.37 -6.90
CA PHE A 211 8.97 11.60 -5.48
C PHE A 211 8.06 12.81 -5.24
N VAL A 212 7.40 12.78 -4.06
CA VAL A 212 6.58 13.89 -3.55
C VAL A 212 6.56 13.86 -2.02
N GLY A 213 6.62 15.02 -1.38
CA GLY A 213 6.37 15.16 0.07
C GLY A 213 4.88 15.00 0.38
N ALA A 214 4.54 14.11 1.32
CA ALA A 214 3.16 13.91 1.73
C ALA A 214 2.63 15.13 2.53
N ALA A 215 1.44 15.62 2.20
CA ALA A 215 0.85 16.86 2.70
C ALA A 215 1.64 18.14 2.35
N GLU A 216 2.56 18.05 1.40
CA GLU A 216 3.39 19.14 0.92
C GLU A 216 3.17 19.35 -0.60
N PRO A 217 1.96 19.71 -1.03
CA PRO A 217 1.68 19.90 -2.45
C PRO A 217 2.49 21.08 -3.01
N ASP A 218 3.27 20.83 -4.05
CA ASP A 218 4.05 21.83 -4.77
C ASP A 218 3.43 22.06 -6.16
N ASP A 219 3.26 23.31 -6.55
CA ASP A 219 2.71 23.67 -7.88
C ASP A 219 3.67 23.29 -9.04
N LYS A 220 4.92 22.98 -8.74
CA LYS A 220 5.90 22.46 -9.71
C LYS A 220 5.72 20.96 -10.00
N GLY A 221 4.87 20.27 -9.24
CA GLY A 221 4.56 18.85 -9.45
C GLY A 221 5.52 17.88 -8.78
N LEU A 222 5.68 16.70 -9.41
CA LEU A 222 6.59 15.65 -8.89
C LEU A 222 8.06 16.08 -9.01
N ASN A 223 8.92 15.45 -8.21
CA ASN A 223 10.38 15.68 -8.15
C ASN A 223 10.77 17.07 -7.63
N HIS A 224 9.84 17.75 -6.97
CA HIS A 224 10.11 19.00 -6.26
C HIS A 224 9.76 18.86 -4.79
N ALA A 225 10.74 19.12 -3.91
CA ALA A 225 10.56 19.16 -2.46
C ALA A 225 11.73 19.87 -1.79
N TRP A 226 11.48 20.43 -0.61
CA TRP A 226 12.49 21.16 0.18
C TRP A 226 13.68 20.29 0.60
N PHE A 227 13.48 18.97 0.72
CA PHE A 227 14.46 18.02 1.27
C PHE A 227 15.45 17.47 0.23
N VAL A 228 15.32 17.79 -1.05
CA VAL A 228 16.09 17.16 -2.14
C VAL A 228 17.61 17.31 -1.95
N GLY A 229 18.08 18.52 -1.62
CA GLY A 229 19.51 18.78 -1.43
C GLY A 229 20.11 17.97 -0.27
N ASP A 230 19.41 17.94 0.86
CA ASP A 230 19.85 17.20 2.05
C ASP A 230 19.75 15.69 1.83
N ALA A 231 18.67 15.22 1.19
CA ALA A 231 18.47 13.79 0.91
C ALA A 231 19.53 13.24 -0.05
N ALA A 232 19.98 14.01 -1.02
CA ALA A 232 21.02 13.61 -1.98
C ALA A 232 22.39 13.38 -1.32
N THR A 233 22.63 13.93 -0.13
CA THR A 233 23.89 13.81 0.62
C THR A 233 23.77 12.91 1.85
N ALA A 234 22.59 12.34 2.10
CA ALA A 234 22.37 11.37 3.18
C ALA A 234 23.02 10.02 2.87
N ILE A 235 23.58 9.37 3.92
CA ILE A 235 24.25 8.07 3.83
C ILE A 235 23.30 7.00 4.37
#